data_696668f941dfa956e22d492171611199
#
_entry.id   696668f941dfa956e22d492171611199
#
_cell.length_a   1.000
_cell.length_b   1.000
_cell.length_c   1.000
_cell.angle_alpha   90.00
_cell.angle_beta   90.00
_cell.angle_gamma   90.00
#
_symmetry.space_group_name_H-M   'P 1'
#
loop_
_entity.id
_entity.type
_entity.pdbx_description
1 polymer ?
#
loop_
_entity_poly.entity_id
_entity_poly.type
_entity_poly.pdbx_seq_one_letter_code
_entity_poly.pdbx_strand_id
1 'polypeptide(L)' 'MPIVVRLDVMLAKRKVRSNVLARAVGITEANLSLLKAGKVKGLRFSTLEAICEYLDCQPGDLLEFERTVQEDVERHGVSG' A
#
# COMPACT_ATOMS: atom_id res chain seq x y z
N MET A 1 3.51 -10.85 4.89
CA MET A 1 3.93 -9.57 5.47
C MET A 1 2.81 -8.99 6.29
N PRO A 2 3.12 -8.44 7.46
CA PRO A 2 2.07 -7.83 8.28
C PRO A 2 1.49 -6.56 7.68
N ILE A 3 2.21 -5.88 6.81
CA ILE A 3 1.67 -4.72 6.11
C ILE A 3 1.14 -5.16 4.75
N VAL A 4 -0.12 -4.90 4.53
CA VAL A 4 -0.80 -5.25 3.28
C VAL A 4 -1.04 -3.99 2.48
N VAL A 5 -0.70 -4.04 1.20
CA VAL A 5 -0.88 -2.90 0.31
C VAL A 5 -2.20 -3.08 -0.45
N ARG A 6 -3.07 -2.10 -0.32
CA ARG A 6 -4.40 -2.11 -0.95
C ARG A 6 -4.49 -1.10 -2.10
N LEU A 7 -3.38 -0.79 -2.70
CA LEU A 7 -3.35 0.20 -3.77
C LEU A 7 -4.20 -0.22 -4.96
N ASP A 8 -4.19 -1.51 -5.29
CA ASP A 8 -4.99 -2.02 -6.40
C ASP A 8 -6.48 -1.80 -6.16
N VAL A 9 -6.93 -1.92 -4.91
CA VAL A 9 -8.33 -1.70 -4.56
C VAL A 9 -8.68 -0.23 -4.81
N MET A 10 -7.82 0.69 -4.39
CA MET A 10 -8.09 2.11 -4.59
C MET A 10 -8.04 2.50 -6.06
N LEU A 11 -7.13 1.91 -6.82
CA LEU A 11 -7.10 2.16 -8.25
C LEU A 11 -8.41 1.74 -8.90
N ALA A 12 -8.93 0.58 -8.50
CA ALA A 12 -10.20 0.11 -9.01
C ALA A 12 -11.35 1.03 -8.61
N LYS A 13 -11.36 1.46 -7.36
CA LYS A 13 -12.41 2.35 -6.86
C LYS A 13 -12.42 3.69 -7.59
N ARG A 14 -11.25 4.23 -7.88
CA ARG A 14 -11.14 5.52 -8.57
C ARG A 14 -11.11 5.38 -10.08
N LYS A 15 -11.12 4.15 -10.57
CA LYS A 15 -11.07 3.85 -12.02
C LYS A 15 -9.85 4.48 -12.66
N VAL A 16 -8.70 4.34 -12.01
CA VAL A 16 -7.43 4.88 -12.47
C VAL A 16 -6.53 3.71 -12.85
N ARG A 17 -5.90 3.81 -14.00
CA ARG A 17 -4.98 2.78 -14.45
C ARG A 17 -3.62 2.98 -13.81
N SER A 18 -2.91 1.86 -13.60
CA SER A 18 -1.60 1.89 -12.97
C SER A 18 -0.62 2.79 -13.70
N ASN A 19 -0.60 2.72 -15.03
CA ASN A 19 0.35 3.54 -15.79
C ASN A 19 0.06 5.03 -15.65
N VAL A 20 -1.20 5.39 -15.50
CA VAL A 20 -1.59 6.78 -15.29
C VAL A 20 -1.11 7.25 -13.93
N LEU A 21 -1.32 6.44 -12.90
CA LEU A 21 -0.87 6.78 -11.56
C LEU A 21 0.66 6.91 -11.50
N ALA A 22 1.36 5.95 -12.09
CA ALA A 22 2.82 5.96 -12.08
C ALA A 22 3.35 7.26 -12.68
N ARG A 23 2.76 7.68 -13.80
CA ARG A 23 3.16 8.91 -14.44
C ARG A 23 2.85 10.13 -13.58
N ALA A 24 1.67 10.11 -12.95
CA ALA A 24 1.23 11.25 -12.14
C ALA A 24 2.12 11.44 -10.90
N VAL A 25 2.57 10.36 -10.29
CA VAL A 25 3.39 10.46 -9.08
C VAL A 25 4.89 10.39 -9.36
N GLY A 26 5.27 10.21 -10.63
CA GLY A 26 6.68 10.29 -11.03
C GLY A 26 7.50 9.06 -10.72
N ILE A 27 6.90 7.87 -10.75
CA ILE A 27 7.64 6.63 -10.59
C ILE A 27 7.44 5.76 -11.82
N THR A 28 8.26 4.73 -11.96
CA THR A 28 8.14 3.81 -13.09
C THR A 28 6.98 2.85 -12.85
N GLU A 29 6.47 2.31 -13.96
CA GLU A 29 5.41 1.30 -13.83
C GLU A 29 5.92 0.05 -13.13
N ALA A 30 7.20 -0.28 -13.32
CA ALA A 30 7.80 -1.41 -12.64
C ALA A 30 7.81 -1.21 -11.13
N ASN A 31 8.18 -0.02 -10.68
CA ASN A 31 8.18 0.30 -9.25
C ASN A 31 6.76 0.29 -8.70
N LEU A 32 5.82 0.80 -9.45
CA LEU A 32 4.42 0.78 -9.01
C LEU A 32 3.90 -0.64 -8.90
N SER A 33 4.28 -1.51 -9.84
CA SER A 33 3.90 -2.92 -9.78
C SER A 33 4.43 -3.59 -8.53
N LEU A 34 5.69 -3.30 -8.17
CA LEU A 34 6.27 -3.85 -6.95
C LEU A 34 5.53 -3.35 -5.72
N LEU A 35 5.15 -2.08 -5.73
CA LEU A 35 4.40 -1.50 -4.62
C LEU A 35 3.03 -2.16 -4.50
N LYS A 36 2.33 -2.33 -5.62
CA LYS A 36 1.01 -2.98 -5.61
C LYS A 36 1.09 -4.41 -5.08
N ALA A 37 2.17 -5.09 -5.39
CA ALA A 37 2.36 -6.46 -4.95
C ALA A 37 2.85 -6.57 -3.51
N GLY A 38 3.15 -5.43 -2.88
CA GLY A 38 3.67 -5.42 -1.53
C GLY A 38 5.09 -5.92 -1.41
N LYS A 39 5.85 -5.83 -2.50
CA LYS A 39 7.22 -6.37 -2.54
C LYS A 39 8.29 -5.32 -2.32
N VAL A 40 7.90 -4.11 -1.94
CA VAL A 40 8.86 -3.07 -1.62
C VAL A 40 9.23 -3.16 -0.15
N LYS A 41 10.46 -2.77 0.17
CA LYS A 41 10.92 -2.76 1.57
C LYS A 41 10.55 -1.46 2.27
N GLY A 42 10.24 -0.45 1.52
CA GLY A 42 9.88 0.83 2.09
C GLY A 42 9.17 1.69 1.07
N LEU A 43 8.59 2.76 1.55
CA LEU A 43 7.85 3.69 0.72
C LEU A 43 8.15 5.09 1.23
N ARG A 44 8.59 5.95 0.33
CA ARG A 44 8.87 7.34 0.71
C ARG A 44 7.56 8.04 1.01
N PHE A 45 7.59 8.86 2.04
CA PHE A 45 6.41 9.65 2.38
C PHE A 45 6.00 10.57 1.25
N SER A 46 6.96 11.11 0.50
CA SER A 46 6.63 11.97 -0.63
C SER A 46 5.84 11.22 -1.70
N THR A 47 6.21 9.97 -1.95
CA THR A 47 5.49 9.13 -2.91
C THR A 47 4.10 8.79 -2.39
N LEU A 48 4.02 8.42 -1.10
CA LEU A 48 2.75 8.11 -0.48
C LEU A 48 1.82 9.32 -0.52
N GLU A 49 2.35 10.48 -0.24
CA GLU A 49 1.61 11.73 -0.28
C GLU A 49 1.03 12.00 -1.68
N ALA A 50 1.88 11.83 -2.69
CA ALA A 50 1.46 12.06 -4.07
C ALA A 50 0.35 11.08 -4.49
N ILE A 51 0.46 9.82 -4.06
CA ILE A 51 -0.57 8.83 -4.35
C ILE A 51 -1.88 9.22 -3.68
N CYS A 52 -1.81 9.57 -2.40
CA CYS A 52 -3.01 9.98 -1.66
C CYS A 52 -3.66 11.19 -2.29
N GLU A 53 -2.86 12.14 -2.72
CA GLU A 53 -3.37 13.35 -3.33
C GLU A 53 -4.04 13.04 -4.67
N TYR A 54 -3.40 12.23 -5.49
CA TYR A 54 -3.95 11.91 -6.80
C TYR A 54 -5.24 11.11 -6.71
N LEU A 55 -5.27 10.13 -5.80
CA LEU A 55 -6.44 9.26 -5.63
C LEU A 55 -7.46 9.82 -4.64
N ASP A 56 -7.15 10.94 -4.01
CA ASP A 56 -8.01 11.57 -3.03
C ASP A 56 -8.39 10.57 -1.95
N CYS A 57 -7.39 10.07 -1.25
CA CYS A 57 -7.59 9.07 -0.21
C CYS A 57 -6.56 9.26 0.90
N GLN A 58 -6.72 8.49 1.96
CA GLN A 58 -5.83 8.53 3.11
C GLN A 58 -4.85 7.37 3.06
N PRO A 59 -3.69 7.47 3.73
CA PRO A 59 -2.76 6.34 3.76
C PRO A 59 -3.41 5.06 4.28
N GLY A 60 -4.35 5.17 5.21
CA GLY A 60 -5.06 4.01 5.72
C GLY A 60 -5.94 3.31 4.70
N ASP A 61 -6.23 3.97 3.59
CA ASP A 61 -6.96 3.34 2.50
C ASP A 61 -6.03 2.51 1.61
N LEU A 62 -4.73 2.77 1.70
CA LEU A 62 -3.73 2.12 0.86
C LEU A 62 -2.97 1.03 1.59
N LEU A 63 -2.80 1.18 2.89
CA LEU A 63 -1.97 0.30 3.69
C LEU A 63 -2.74 -0.17 4.91
N GLU A 64 -2.57 -1.45 5.23
CA GLU A 64 -3.19 -2.04 6.41
C GLU A 64 -2.19 -2.90 7.13
N PHE A 65 -2.33 -2.98 8.44
CA PHE A 65 -1.57 -3.92 9.23
C PHE A 65 -2.47 -5.12 9.52
N GLU A 66 -2.01 -6.29 9.11
CA GLU A 66 -2.75 -7.54 9.34
C GLU A 66 -1.88 -8.48 10.12
N ARG A 67 -2.44 -9.08 11.15
CA ARG A 67 -1.75 -10.12 11.89
C ARG A 67 -2.21 -11.47 11.39
N THR A 68 -1.27 -12.38 11.27
CA THR A 68 -1.65 -13.75 11.01
C THR A 68 -2.22 -14.33 12.31
N VAL A 69 -3.07 -15.33 12.17
CA VAL A 69 -3.66 -15.99 13.34
C VAL A 69 -2.57 -16.55 14.25
N GLN A 70 -1.55 -17.13 13.65
CA GLN A 70 -0.47 -17.74 14.41
C GLN A 70 0.32 -16.69 15.18
N GLU A 71 0.59 -15.56 14.58
CA GLU A 71 1.28 -14.47 15.25
C GLU A 71 0.46 -13.92 16.41
N ASP A 72 -0.82 -13.81 16.19
CA ASP A 72 -1.71 -13.32 17.24
C ASP A 72 -1.67 -14.21 18.47
N VAL A 73 -1.70 -15.52 18.26
CA VAL A 73 -1.65 -16.46 19.37
C VAL A 73 -0.36 -16.29 20.16
N GLU A 74 0.75 -16.20 19.48
CA GLU A 74 2.04 -16.04 20.13
C GLU A 74 2.13 -14.73 20.87
N ARG A 75 1.71 -13.66 20.22
CA ARG A 75 1.78 -12.34 20.83
C ARG A 75 0.86 -12.22 22.02
N HIS A 76 -0.27 -12.85 21.92
CA HIS A 76 -1.22 -12.82 23.01
C HIS A 76 -0.60 -13.33 24.28
N GLY A 77 0.16 -14.41 24.18
CA GLY A 77 0.83 -14.95 25.34
C GLY A 77 1.97 -14.06 25.83
N VAL A 78 2.57 -13.29 24.95
CA VAL A 78 3.72 -12.46 25.31
C VAL A 78 3.31 -11.07 25.70
N SER A 79 2.48 -10.47 24.90
CA SER A 79 2.12 -9.08 25.12
C SER A 79 1.29 -8.89 26.36
N GLY A 80 0.67 -9.93 26.69
CA GLY A 80 -0.13 -9.87 27.91
C GLY A 80 -0.90 -8.64 28.04
#